data_4710693925f564462a1ba79305a3037a
#
_entry.id   4710693925f564462a1ba79305a3037a
#
_cell.length_a   1.000
_cell.length_b   1.000
_cell.length_c   1.000
_cell.angle_alpha   90.00
_cell.angle_beta   90.00
_cell.angle_gamma   90.00
#
_symmetry.space_group_name_H-M   'P 1'
#
loop_
_entity.id
_entity.type
_entity.pdbx_description
1 polymer ?
#
loop_
_entity_poly.entity_id
_entity_poly.type
_entity_poly.pdbx_seq_one_letter_code
_entity_poly.pdbx_strand_id
1 'polypeptide(L)'
;MTGSAGTPPAPSSPLSPGANSLGASPGQAAPSAVRVLQKPRRLPGDRGPAPKLALTWATFFGAGYVPVAPGTAGTLAAVPVWWGLTHLSWSLYVLATIAVTLTGIAAAERAGRYFGVADSGHIVIDEVAGYLVTMLFLPRTALAAIAGFVLFRLFDVLKPPPARFFDRDPRWKNGAGVVLDDLFAGVWAWAGTWGIQIAASRFGLT
;
A
#
# COMPACT_ATOMS: atom_id res chain seq x y z
N MET A 1 -43.59 37.55 67.59
CA MET A 1 -44.59 37.43 66.52
C MET A 1 -43.84 37.09 65.25
N THR A 2 -44.27 36.01 64.56
CA THR A 2 -43.92 35.49 63.18
C THR A 2 -42.46 35.08 63.03
N GLY A 3 -42.02 33.90 63.08
CA GLY A 3 -42.46 32.66 62.42
C GLY A 3 -41.82 32.61 61.01
N SER A 4 -40.54 32.15 60.87
CA SER A 4 -39.97 31.81 59.57
C SER A 4 -39.63 30.33 59.56
N ALA A 5 -40.41 29.58 58.79
CA ALA A 5 -40.25 28.15 58.62
C ALA A 5 -38.99 27.84 57.76
N GLY A 6 -38.14 26.97 58.28
CA GLY A 6 -37.00 26.42 57.55
C GLY A 6 -37.44 25.33 56.58
N THR A 7 -36.95 25.46 55.36
CA THR A 7 -37.10 24.47 54.29
C THR A 7 -36.16 23.29 54.55
N PRO A 8 -36.62 22.04 54.45
CA PRO A 8 -35.72 20.88 54.61
C PRO A 8 -34.81 20.66 53.38
N PRO A 9 -33.61 20.09 53.58
CA PRO A 9 -32.67 19.80 52.48
C PRO A 9 -33.14 18.62 51.61
N ALA A 10 -32.88 18.73 50.33
CA ALA A 10 -33.21 17.72 49.32
C ALA A 10 -32.38 16.41 49.54
N PRO A 11 -32.94 15.28 49.19
CA PRO A 11 -32.22 14.01 49.33
C PRO A 11 -31.10 13.82 48.32
N SER A 12 -30.01 13.33 48.85
CA SER A 12 -28.78 12.94 48.11
C SER A 12 -29.09 11.82 47.09
N SER A 13 -28.75 12.07 45.85
CA SER A 13 -28.81 11.08 44.77
C SER A 13 -27.81 9.93 44.99
N PRO A 14 -28.15 8.67 44.66
CA PRO A 14 -27.23 7.55 44.82
C PRO A 14 -26.17 7.59 43.74
N LEU A 15 -24.93 7.30 44.15
CA LEU A 15 -23.75 7.09 43.29
C LEU A 15 -24.00 5.95 42.31
N SER A 16 -23.89 6.25 41.02
CA SER A 16 -23.83 5.24 39.95
C SER A 16 -22.52 4.47 40.05
N PRO A 17 -22.51 3.15 39.94
CA PRO A 17 -21.26 2.38 39.86
C PRO A 17 -20.58 2.66 38.54
N GLY A 18 -19.29 2.91 38.65
CA GLY A 18 -18.41 3.22 37.51
C GLY A 18 -18.42 2.12 36.46
N ALA A 19 -18.83 2.50 35.26
CA ALA A 19 -18.56 1.73 34.08
C ALA A 19 -17.06 1.83 33.79
N ASN A 20 -16.35 0.77 34.04
CA ASN A 20 -15.00 0.55 33.53
C ASN A 20 -15.06 0.51 32.00
N SER A 21 -14.92 1.65 31.37
CA SER A 21 -14.59 1.73 29.95
C SER A 21 -13.13 1.32 29.82
N LEU A 22 -12.89 0.03 29.67
CA LEU A 22 -11.65 -0.46 29.10
C LEU A 22 -11.49 0.20 27.74
N GLY A 23 -10.62 1.17 27.65
CA GLY A 23 -10.24 1.85 26.44
C GLY A 23 -9.73 0.81 25.42
N ALA A 24 -10.57 0.53 24.44
CA ALA A 24 -10.10 -0.12 23.23
C ALA A 24 -9.11 0.83 22.56
N SER A 25 -7.84 0.52 22.63
CA SER A 25 -6.79 1.21 21.88
C SER A 25 -7.14 1.14 20.39
N PRO A 26 -7.33 2.28 19.70
CA PRO A 26 -7.47 2.28 18.25
C PRO A 26 -6.06 2.11 17.69
N GLY A 27 -5.70 0.91 17.21
CA GLY A 27 -4.42 0.82 16.52
C GLY A 27 -3.71 -0.52 16.56
N GLN A 28 -4.42 -1.62 16.49
CA GLN A 28 -3.81 -2.82 15.93
C GLN A 28 -4.19 -2.86 14.44
N ALA A 29 -3.31 -2.26 13.62
CA ALA A 29 -3.33 -2.54 12.20
C ALA A 29 -3.15 -4.06 12.05
N ALA A 30 -4.12 -4.73 11.45
CA ALA A 30 -4.00 -6.13 11.09
C ALA A 30 -2.70 -6.34 10.30
N PRO A 31 -1.98 -7.43 10.51
CA PRO A 31 -0.74 -7.69 9.77
C PRO A 31 -1.03 -7.62 8.27
N SER A 32 -0.20 -6.87 7.56
CA SER A 32 -0.31 -6.56 6.12
C SER A 32 -0.27 -7.79 5.21
N ALA A 33 -0.13 -8.99 5.76
CA ALA A 33 -0.04 -10.25 5.02
C ALA A 33 -1.36 -10.72 4.39
N VAL A 34 -2.50 -10.16 4.78
CA VAL A 34 -3.80 -10.49 4.20
C VAL A 34 -4.52 -9.20 3.83
N ARG A 35 -4.25 -8.68 2.65
CA ARG A 35 -5.12 -7.67 2.04
C ARG A 35 -6.46 -8.36 1.74
N VAL A 36 -7.43 -8.18 2.63
CA VAL A 36 -8.77 -8.70 2.41
C VAL A 36 -9.37 -7.97 1.22
N LEU A 37 -9.75 -8.71 0.17
CA LEU A 37 -10.48 -8.16 -0.96
C LEU A 37 -11.79 -7.58 -0.47
N GLN A 38 -11.86 -6.26 -0.35
CA GLN A 38 -13.07 -5.58 0.09
C GLN A 38 -14.02 -5.43 -1.08
N LYS A 39 -15.29 -5.76 -0.85
CA LYS A 39 -16.35 -5.51 -1.83
C LYS A 39 -16.37 -4.01 -2.15
N PRO A 40 -16.35 -3.61 -3.44
CA PRO A 40 -16.37 -2.20 -3.82
C PRO A 40 -17.49 -1.44 -3.12
N ARG A 41 -17.14 -0.43 -2.33
CA ARG A 41 -18.07 0.45 -1.64
C ARG A 41 -17.77 1.87 -2.04
N ARG A 42 -18.68 2.48 -2.81
CA ARG A 42 -18.55 3.89 -3.18
C ARG A 42 -18.61 4.78 -1.94
N LEU A 43 -17.74 5.79 -1.89
CA LEU A 43 -17.84 6.81 -0.86
C LEU A 43 -19.16 7.58 -0.99
N PRO A 44 -19.79 8.00 0.12
CA PRO A 44 -20.95 8.87 0.10
C PRO A 44 -20.62 10.15 -0.66
N GLY A 45 -21.27 10.38 -1.80
CA GLY A 45 -21.05 11.55 -2.64
C GLY A 45 -20.45 11.26 -4.01
N ASP A 46 -19.80 10.13 -4.23
CA ASP A 46 -19.33 9.72 -5.57
C ASP A 46 -20.47 9.08 -6.35
N ARG A 47 -21.28 9.92 -7.03
CA ARG A 47 -22.40 9.50 -7.90
C ARG A 47 -22.01 9.40 -9.38
N GLY A 48 -20.73 9.56 -9.69
CA GLY A 48 -20.22 9.51 -11.06
C GLY A 48 -20.17 8.09 -11.63
N PRO A 49 -20.02 7.95 -12.96
CA PRO A 49 -19.74 6.67 -13.59
C PRO A 49 -18.39 6.12 -13.11
N ALA A 50 -18.26 4.78 -13.08
CA ALA A 50 -17.01 4.14 -12.72
C ALA A 50 -15.85 4.68 -13.57
N PRO A 51 -14.72 5.12 -12.99
CA PRO A 51 -13.59 5.68 -13.73
C PRO A 51 -12.79 4.54 -14.41
N LYS A 52 -13.35 3.98 -15.49
CA LYS A 52 -12.86 2.76 -16.14
C LYS A 52 -11.35 2.78 -16.42
N LEU A 53 -10.83 3.86 -17.00
CA LEU A 53 -9.39 3.97 -17.29
C LEU A 53 -8.54 3.93 -16.01
N ALA A 54 -8.95 4.67 -14.98
CA ALA A 54 -8.23 4.65 -13.70
C ALA A 54 -8.30 3.28 -13.02
N LEU A 55 -9.45 2.60 -13.07
CA LEU A 55 -9.60 1.26 -12.52
C LEU A 55 -8.76 0.24 -13.29
N THR A 56 -8.81 0.25 -14.63
CA THR A 56 -7.99 -0.64 -15.47
C THR A 56 -6.50 -0.45 -15.18
N TRP A 57 -6.05 0.79 -15.02
CA TRP A 57 -4.65 1.09 -14.72
C TRP A 57 -4.29 0.75 -13.28
N ALA A 58 -5.09 1.15 -12.29
CA ALA A 58 -4.84 0.85 -10.87
C ALA A 58 -4.84 -0.66 -10.57
N THR A 59 -5.72 -1.43 -11.23
CA THR A 59 -5.76 -2.89 -11.11
C THR A 59 -4.77 -3.61 -12.03
N PHE A 60 -3.96 -2.86 -12.73
CA PHE A 60 -3.03 -3.31 -13.74
C PHE A 60 -3.66 -4.35 -14.68
N PHE A 61 -4.59 -3.86 -15.53
CA PHE A 61 -5.35 -4.66 -16.49
C PHE A 61 -6.10 -5.85 -15.88
N GLY A 62 -6.48 -5.75 -14.62
CA GLY A 62 -7.26 -6.76 -13.92
C GLY A 62 -6.46 -7.72 -13.04
N ALA A 63 -5.12 -7.62 -12.99
CA ALA A 63 -4.29 -8.42 -12.08
C ALA A 63 -4.71 -8.25 -10.61
N GLY A 64 -5.16 -7.04 -10.22
CA GLY A 64 -5.69 -6.77 -8.88
C GLY A 64 -7.00 -7.47 -8.53
N TYR A 65 -7.68 -8.12 -9.48
CA TYR A 65 -8.89 -8.92 -9.20
C TYR A 65 -8.59 -10.40 -8.96
N VAL A 66 -7.33 -10.81 -8.99
CA VAL A 66 -6.95 -12.18 -8.60
C VAL A 66 -7.35 -12.40 -7.14
N PRO A 67 -8.12 -13.47 -6.83
CA PRO A 67 -8.74 -13.63 -5.51
C PRO A 67 -7.74 -13.95 -4.40
N VAL A 68 -6.57 -14.48 -4.76
CA VAL A 68 -5.51 -14.83 -3.79
C VAL A 68 -4.27 -14.01 -4.08
N ALA A 69 -3.80 -13.26 -3.08
CA ALA A 69 -2.59 -12.45 -3.15
C ALA A 69 -2.51 -11.53 -4.39
N PRO A 70 -3.48 -10.60 -4.58
CA PRO A 70 -3.51 -9.72 -5.76
C PRO A 70 -2.24 -8.90 -5.94
N GLY A 71 -1.60 -8.44 -4.86
CA GLY A 71 -0.32 -7.75 -4.94
C GLY A 71 0.81 -8.63 -5.50
N THR A 72 0.81 -9.93 -5.16
CA THR A 72 1.74 -10.89 -5.79
C THR A 72 1.44 -11.05 -7.29
N ALA A 73 0.17 -11.05 -7.68
CA ALA A 73 -0.22 -11.08 -9.09
C ALA A 73 0.21 -9.78 -9.81
N GLY A 74 0.08 -8.61 -9.15
CA GLY A 74 0.57 -7.33 -9.67
C GLY A 74 2.07 -7.33 -9.87
N THR A 75 2.83 -7.78 -8.87
CA THR A 75 4.30 -7.90 -8.98
C THR A 75 4.70 -8.90 -10.09
N LEU A 76 4.01 -10.03 -10.20
CA LEU A 76 4.29 -11.02 -11.26
C LEU A 76 3.98 -10.43 -12.65
N ALA A 77 2.90 -9.66 -12.78
CA ALA A 77 2.56 -8.97 -14.01
C ALA A 77 3.57 -7.84 -14.37
N ALA A 78 4.30 -7.31 -13.40
CA ALA A 78 5.37 -6.35 -13.64
C ALA A 78 6.63 -6.97 -14.25
N VAL A 79 6.88 -8.28 -14.06
CA VAL A 79 8.07 -8.97 -14.58
C VAL A 79 8.19 -8.85 -16.10
N PRO A 80 7.18 -9.17 -16.92
CA PRO A 80 7.27 -8.98 -18.36
C PRO A 80 7.40 -7.51 -18.78
N VAL A 81 6.82 -6.58 -18.02
CA VAL A 81 7.01 -5.13 -18.27
C VAL A 81 8.46 -4.76 -18.05
N TRP A 82 9.03 -5.12 -16.91
CA TRP A 82 10.46 -4.94 -16.64
C TRP A 82 11.31 -5.53 -17.76
N TRP A 83 11.07 -6.78 -18.13
CA TRP A 83 11.82 -7.45 -19.18
C TRP A 83 11.78 -6.65 -20.49
N GLY A 84 10.60 -6.19 -20.91
CA GLY A 84 10.45 -5.34 -22.09
C GLY A 84 11.21 -4.02 -21.98
N LEU A 85 11.10 -3.33 -20.84
CA LEU A 85 11.78 -2.06 -20.58
C LEU A 85 13.30 -2.18 -20.59
N THR A 86 13.87 -3.34 -20.22
CA THR A 86 15.32 -3.55 -20.24
C THR A 86 15.92 -3.55 -21.65
N HIS A 87 15.11 -3.64 -22.70
CA HIS A 87 15.56 -3.49 -24.09
C HIS A 87 15.73 -2.01 -24.50
N LEU A 88 15.26 -1.08 -23.68
CA LEU A 88 15.42 0.36 -23.88
C LEU A 88 16.73 0.86 -23.24
N SER A 89 17.10 2.09 -23.56
CA SER A 89 18.16 2.79 -22.82
C SER A 89 17.74 3.00 -21.36
N TRP A 90 18.73 3.09 -20.46
CA TRP A 90 18.45 3.34 -19.04
C TRP A 90 17.67 4.63 -18.79
N SER A 91 17.91 5.67 -19.60
CA SER A 91 17.14 6.92 -19.50
C SER A 91 15.66 6.70 -19.81
N LEU A 92 15.34 5.92 -20.83
CA LEU A 92 13.97 5.57 -21.18
C LEU A 92 13.33 4.65 -20.14
N TYR A 93 14.10 3.72 -19.57
CA TYR A 93 13.64 2.89 -18.47
C TYR A 93 13.23 3.75 -17.26
N VAL A 94 14.12 4.65 -16.83
CA VAL A 94 13.83 5.56 -15.70
C VAL A 94 12.63 6.44 -16.01
N LEU A 95 12.55 7.00 -17.21
CA LEU A 95 11.41 7.82 -17.62
C LEU A 95 10.10 7.02 -17.59
N ALA A 96 10.10 5.78 -18.08
CA ALA A 96 8.93 4.89 -18.01
C ALA A 96 8.54 4.57 -16.57
N THR A 97 9.51 4.30 -15.70
CA THR A 97 9.25 4.06 -14.26
C THR A 97 8.62 5.29 -13.60
N ILE A 98 9.13 6.49 -13.88
CA ILE A 98 8.54 7.75 -13.39
C ILE A 98 7.11 7.91 -13.93
N ALA A 99 6.89 7.66 -15.22
CA ALA A 99 5.57 7.77 -15.83
C ALA A 99 4.56 6.79 -15.21
N VAL A 100 4.96 5.53 -14.98
CA VAL A 100 4.13 4.53 -14.29
C VAL A 100 3.83 4.98 -12.87
N THR A 101 4.81 5.49 -12.15
CA THR A 101 4.64 6.01 -10.78
C THR A 101 3.63 7.16 -10.73
N LEU A 102 3.82 8.20 -11.55
CA LEU A 102 2.96 9.39 -11.52
C LEU A 102 1.52 9.08 -11.97
N THR A 103 1.38 8.31 -13.04
CA THR A 103 0.06 7.86 -13.51
C THR A 103 -0.58 6.86 -12.55
N GLY A 104 0.23 6.03 -11.89
CA GLY A 104 -0.17 5.10 -10.84
C GLY A 104 -0.75 5.82 -9.63
N ILE A 105 -0.10 6.87 -9.14
CA ILE A 105 -0.62 7.73 -8.06
C ILE A 105 -2.00 8.28 -8.43
N ALA A 106 -2.14 8.84 -9.62
CA ALA A 106 -3.41 9.41 -10.07
C ALA A 106 -4.52 8.36 -10.25
N ALA A 107 -4.15 7.15 -10.68
CA ALA A 107 -5.08 6.03 -10.83
C ALA A 107 -5.47 5.43 -9.47
N ALA A 108 -4.50 5.21 -8.56
CA ALA A 108 -4.73 4.72 -7.21
C ALA A 108 -5.65 5.64 -6.42
N GLU A 109 -5.45 6.97 -6.52
CA GLU A 109 -6.32 7.97 -5.88
C GLU A 109 -7.78 7.84 -6.36
N ARG A 110 -8.01 7.73 -7.68
CA ARG A 110 -9.35 7.58 -8.24
C ARG A 110 -9.98 6.23 -7.93
N ALA A 111 -9.16 5.16 -7.98
CA ALA A 111 -9.60 3.81 -7.65
C ALA A 111 -9.93 3.68 -6.16
N GLY A 112 -9.11 4.25 -5.27
CA GLY A 112 -9.34 4.26 -3.84
C GLY A 112 -10.67 4.93 -3.48
N ARG A 113 -10.99 6.07 -4.09
CA ARG A 113 -12.30 6.73 -3.94
C ARG A 113 -13.45 5.85 -4.43
N TYR A 114 -13.28 5.17 -5.55
CA TYR A 114 -14.29 4.26 -6.10
C TYR A 114 -14.51 3.04 -5.19
N PHE A 115 -13.44 2.45 -4.68
CA PHE A 115 -13.52 1.31 -3.75
C PHE A 115 -13.92 1.71 -2.34
N GLY A 116 -13.86 3.01 -1.99
CA GLY A 116 -14.15 3.52 -0.65
C GLY A 116 -13.04 3.28 0.37
N VAL A 117 -11.85 2.88 -0.09
CA VAL A 117 -10.67 2.62 0.73
C VAL A 117 -9.43 3.02 -0.07
N ALA A 118 -8.58 3.88 0.49
CA ALA A 118 -7.42 4.40 -0.21
C ALA A 118 -6.46 3.28 -0.65
N ASP A 119 -6.19 2.35 0.25
CA ASP A 119 -5.38 1.15 0.00
C ASP A 119 -6.32 -0.06 -0.17
N SER A 120 -6.99 -0.12 -1.31
CA SER A 120 -7.80 -1.28 -1.68
C SER A 120 -6.91 -2.40 -2.20
N GLY A 121 -7.12 -3.64 -1.73
CA GLY A 121 -6.39 -4.81 -2.25
C GLY A 121 -6.53 -5.07 -3.76
N HIS A 122 -7.39 -4.32 -4.46
CA HIS A 122 -7.51 -4.37 -5.91
C HIS A 122 -6.54 -3.41 -6.63
N ILE A 123 -5.96 -2.47 -5.92
CA ILE A 123 -4.92 -1.58 -6.46
C ILE A 123 -3.61 -2.36 -6.40
N VAL A 124 -2.95 -2.50 -7.54
CA VAL A 124 -1.68 -3.25 -7.70
C VAL A 124 -0.68 -2.51 -8.60
N ILE A 125 -1.01 -1.29 -9.02
CA ILE A 125 -0.09 -0.44 -9.80
C ILE A 125 1.08 0.04 -8.96
N ASP A 126 0.92 0.13 -7.64
CA ASP A 126 1.94 0.39 -6.63
C ASP A 126 2.99 -0.71 -6.63
N GLU A 127 2.57 -1.99 -6.63
CA GLU A 127 3.48 -3.13 -6.73
C GLU A 127 4.23 -3.14 -8.07
N VAL A 128 3.56 -2.73 -9.16
CA VAL A 128 4.23 -2.60 -10.46
C VAL A 128 5.31 -1.54 -10.41
N ALA A 129 5.01 -0.34 -9.89
CA ALA A 129 5.97 0.75 -9.76
C ALA A 129 7.14 0.37 -8.83
N GLY A 130 6.84 -0.22 -7.68
CA GLY A 130 7.84 -0.68 -6.70
C GLY A 130 8.77 -1.75 -7.27
N TYR A 131 8.24 -2.72 -8.02
CA TYR A 131 9.06 -3.73 -8.68
C TYR A 131 9.95 -3.12 -9.79
N LEU A 132 9.45 -2.16 -10.57
CA LEU A 132 10.29 -1.45 -11.54
C LEU A 132 11.43 -0.68 -10.87
N VAL A 133 11.23 -0.08 -9.71
CA VAL A 133 12.29 0.54 -8.90
C VAL A 133 13.28 -0.52 -8.41
N THR A 134 12.79 -1.65 -7.92
CA THR A 134 13.63 -2.78 -7.48
C THR A 134 14.61 -3.22 -8.57
N MET A 135 14.18 -3.19 -9.81
CA MET A 135 14.95 -3.72 -10.95
C MET A 135 15.81 -2.69 -11.68
N LEU A 136 15.88 -1.43 -11.17
CA LEU A 136 16.70 -0.36 -11.76
C LEU A 136 18.18 -0.77 -11.82
N PHE A 137 18.76 -0.66 -13.02
CA PHE A 137 20.18 -0.93 -13.29
C PHE A 137 20.67 -2.36 -12.97
N LEU A 138 19.76 -3.29 -12.69
CA LEU A 138 20.09 -4.69 -12.45
C LEU A 138 20.30 -5.45 -13.77
N PRO A 139 21.12 -6.52 -13.77
CA PRO A 139 21.34 -7.34 -14.95
C PRO A 139 20.09 -8.12 -15.34
N ARG A 140 19.95 -8.43 -16.64
CA ARG A 140 18.83 -9.20 -17.20
C ARG A 140 19.03 -10.71 -16.96
N THR A 141 19.05 -11.13 -15.72
CA THR A 141 19.22 -12.53 -15.36
C THR A 141 17.98 -13.07 -14.64
N ALA A 142 17.75 -14.36 -14.73
CA ALA A 142 16.70 -15.03 -13.97
C ALA A 142 16.93 -14.87 -12.46
N LEU A 143 18.19 -14.88 -12.02
CA LEU A 143 18.55 -14.65 -10.63
C LEU A 143 18.12 -13.24 -10.17
N ALA A 144 18.38 -12.20 -10.98
CA ALA A 144 17.94 -10.85 -10.66
C ALA A 144 16.39 -10.76 -10.58
N ALA A 145 15.70 -11.34 -11.54
CA ALA A 145 14.24 -11.33 -11.57
C ALA A 145 13.63 -12.03 -10.35
N ILE A 146 14.13 -13.22 -10.00
CA ILE A 146 13.62 -14.01 -8.87
C ILE A 146 13.98 -13.32 -7.54
N ALA A 147 15.24 -12.92 -7.36
CA ALA A 147 15.68 -12.23 -6.14
C ALA A 147 14.93 -10.92 -5.95
N GLY A 148 14.81 -10.10 -7.00
CA GLY A 148 14.06 -8.86 -6.98
C GLY A 148 12.59 -9.07 -6.63
N PHE A 149 11.95 -10.08 -7.21
CA PHE A 149 10.56 -10.43 -6.90
C PHE A 149 10.40 -10.82 -5.43
N VAL A 150 11.23 -11.73 -4.93
CA VAL A 150 11.13 -12.24 -3.55
C VAL A 150 11.42 -11.12 -2.55
N LEU A 151 12.49 -10.35 -2.76
CA LEU A 151 12.86 -9.27 -1.86
C LEU A 151 11.86 -8.12 -1.89
N PHE A 152 11.34 -7.76 -3.06
CA PHE A 152 10.29 -6.74 -3.15
C PHE A 152 9.06 -7.16 -2.34
N ARG A 153 8.55 -8.38 -2.53
CA ARG A 153 7.40 -8.87 -1.75
C ARG A 153 7.68 -8.95 -0.26
N LEU A 154 8.91 -9.32 0.11
CA LEU A 154 9.33 -9.34 1.50
C LEU A 154 9.29 -7.94 2.13
N PHE A 155 9.90 -6.94 1.48
CA PHE A 155 9.96 -5.59 2.02
C PHE A 155 8.64 -4.84 1.93
N ASP A 156 7.81 -5.11 0.93
CA ASP A 156 6.45 -4.60 0.87
C ASP A 156 5.60 -5.11 2.07
N VAL A 157 5.78 -6.36 2.48
CA VAL A 157 5.08 -6.90 3.66
C VAL A 157 5.68 -6.38 4.97
N LEU A 158 7.01 -6.35 5.10
CA LEU A 158 7.71 -5.91 6.32
C LEU A 158 7.65 -4.41 6.54
N LYS A 159 7.56 -3.64 5.45
CA LYS A 159 7.51 -2.17 5.42
C LYS A 159 8.59 -1.52 6.30
N PRO A 160 9.89 -1.74 5.98
CA PRO A 160 10.96 -1.06 6.69
C PRO A 160 10.86 0.46 6.52
N PRO A 161 11.38 1.26 7.46
CA PRO A 161 11.40 2.72 7.28
C PRO A 161 12.13 3.12 5.98
N PRO A 162 11.67 4.14 5.25
CA PRO A 162 10.52 5.01 5.55
C PRO A 162 9.15 4.49 5.03
N ALA A 163 9.07 3.33 4.34
CA ALA A 163 7.82 2.77 3.80
C ALA A 163 6.69 2.73 4.86
N ARG A 164 7.01 2.27 6.07
CA ARG A 164 6.07 2.22 7.19
C ARG A 164 5.45 3.58 7.55
N PHE A 165 6.17 4.68 7.32
CA PHE A 165 5.64 6.02 7.58
C PHE A 165 4.47 6.34 6.63
N PHE A 166 4.63 6.07 5.34
CA PHE A 166 3.59 6.30 4.33
C PHE A 166 2.39 5.38 4.55
N ASP A 167 2.64 4.13 4.95
CA ASP A 167 1.57 3.17 5.24
C ASP A 167 0.74 3.54 6.49
N ARG A 168 1.34 4.13 7.53
CA ARG A 168 0.67 4.34 8.82
C ARG A 168 0.11 5.74 9.05
N ASP A 169 0.73 6.77 8.50
CA ASP A 169 0.33 8.15 8.75
C ASP A 169 -0.97 8.49 8.01
N PRO A 170 -2.02 8.95 8.74
CA PRO A 170 -3.31 9.28 8.15
C PRO A 170 -3.24 10.32 7.01
N ARG A 171 -2.23 11.19 7.00
CA ARG A 171 -2.02 12.19 5.94
C ARG A 171 -1.70 11.57 4.59
N TRP A 172 -1.19 10.35 4.58
CA TRP A 172 -0.79 9.59 3.40
C TRP A 172 -1.81 8.49 3.02
N LYS A 173 -3.00 8.47 3.62
CA LYS A 173 -4.09 7.58 3.20
C LYS A 173 -4.76 8.07 1.91
N ASN A 174 -3.97 8.14 0.84
CA ASN A 174 -4.33 8.60 -0.49
C ASN A 174 -3.50 7.84 -1.55
N GLY A 175 -3.73 8.12 -2.83
CA GLY A 175 -3.02 7.44 -3.91
C GLY A 175 -1.50 7.63 -3.89
N ALA A 176 -1.02 8.77 -3.40
CA ALA A 176 0.43 9.00 -3.28
C ALA A 176 1.04 8.11 -2.18
N GLY A 177 0.41 8.02 -1.01
CA GLY A 177 0.91 7.19 0.09
C GLY A 177 0.95 5.71 -0.28
N VAL A 178 -0.10 5.21 -0.97
CA VAL A 178 -0.18 3.82 -1.44
C VAL A 178 0.98 3.47 -2.39
N VAL A 179 1.34 4.39 -3.31
CA VAL A 179 2.43 4.13 -4.25
C VAL A 179 3.80 4.36 -3.60
N LEU A 180 3.94 5.37 -2.74
CA LEU A 180 5.24 5.71 -2.14
C LEU A 180 5.74 4.63 -1.17
N ASP A 181 4.87 3.98 -0.41
CA ASP A 181 5.32 2.90 0.48
C ASP A 181 5.94 1.74 -0.29
N ASP A 182 5.37 1.38 -1.44
CA ASP A 182 5.92 0.34 -2.32
C ASP A 182 7.19 0.79 -3.05
N LEU A 183 7.32 2.08 -3.42
CA LEU A 183 8.57 2.60 -3.98
C LEU A 183 9.72 2.47 -2.98
N PHE A 184 9.49 2.80 -1.71
CA PHE A 184 10.53 2.64 -0.67
C PHE A 184 10.81 1.17 -0.35
N ALA A 185 9.80 0.30 -0.37
CA ALA A 185 10.02 -1.15 -0.32
C ALA A 185 10.88 -1.61 -1.51
N GLY A 186 10.63 -1.05 -2.70
CA GLY A 186 11.42 -1.28 -3.90
C GLY A 186 12.89 -0.86 -3.78
N VAL A 187 13.17 0.27 -3.14
CA VAL A 187 14.56 0.70 -2.87
C VAL A 187 15.30 -0.29 -1.97
N TRP A 188 14.65 -0.78 -0.92
CA TRP A 188 15.25 -1.82 -0.06
C TRP A 188 15.48 -3.13 -0.81
N ALA A 189 14.52 -3.53 -1.64
CA ALA A 189 14.63 -4.72 -2.47
C ALA A 189 15.73 -4.59 -3.52
N TRP A 190 15.88 -3.41 -4.11
CA TRP A 190 16.96 -3.08 -5.03
C TRP A 190 18.34 -3.27 -4.37
N ALA A 191 18.55 -2.69 -3.19
CA ALA A 191 19.80 -2.83 -2.46
C ALA A 191 20.12 -4.29 -2.11
N GLY A 192 19.12 -5.06 -1.65
CA GLY A 192 19.27 -6.48 -1.38
C GLY A 192 19.57 -7.30 -2.63
N THR A 193 18.87 -7.03 -3.73
CA THR A 193 19.10 -7.72 -5.02
C THR A 193 20.49 -7.41 -5.58
N TRP A 194 20.95 -6.18 -5.48
CA TRP A 194 22.33 -5.81 -5.80
C TRP A 194 23.36 -6.61 -4.99
N GLY A 195 23.13 -6.71 -3.68
CA GLY A 195 24.00 -7.52 -2.80
C GLY A 195 24.08 -8.99 -3.25
N ILE A 196 22.94 -9.59 -3.60
CA ILE A 196 22.89 -10.95 -4.14
C ILE A 196 23.65 -11.06 -5.46
N GLN A 197 23.49 -10.12 -6.38
CA GLN A 197 24.21 -10.13 -7.66
C GLN A 197 25.72 -10.04 -7.48
N ILE A 198 26.21 -9.16 -6.57
CA ILE A 198 27.63 -9.04 -6.25
C ILE A 198 28.16 -10.35 -5.65
N ALA A 199 27.41 -10.97 -4.74
CA ALA A 199 27.80 -12.24 -4.15
C ALA A 199 27.87 -13.34 -5.22
N ALA A 200 26.83 -13.45 -6.05
CA ALA A 200 26.75 -14.46 -7.11
C ALA A 200 27.88 -14.34 -8.12
N SER A 201 28.27 -13.12 -8.51
CA SER A 201 29.39 -12.89 -9.44
C SER A 201 30.73 -13.33 -8.85
N ARG A 202 30.94 -13.18 -7.54
CA ARG A 202 32.17 -13.67 -6.86
C ARG A 202 32.27 -15.20 -6.85
N PHE A 203 31.16 -15.89 -6.88
CA PHE A 203 31.10 -17.37 -6.93
C PHE A 203 30.93 -17.95 -8.33
N GLY A 204 30.98 -17.10 -9.37
CA GLY A 204 30.87 -17.55 -10.77
C GLY A 204 29.46 -18.07 -11.14
N LEU A 205 28.41 -17.59 -10.44
CA LEU A 205 27.02 -18.02 -10.63
C LEU A 205 26.23 -17.07 -11.56
N THR A 206 26.90 -16.07 -12.17
CA THR A 206 26.30 -15.09 -13.10
C THR A 206 27.22 -14.85 -14.28
#